data_f6dfe5649bda8cc3a5116ed45731f541
#
_entry.id   f6dfe5649bda8cc3a5116ed45731f541
#
_cell.length_a   1.000
_cell.length_b   1.000
_cell.length_c   1.000
_cell.angle_alpha   90.00
_cell.angle_beta   90.00
_cell.angle_gamma   90.00
#
_symmetry.space_group_name_H-M   'P 1'
#
loop_
_entity.id
_entity.type
_entity.pdbx_description
1 polymer ?
#
loop_
_entity_poly.entity_id
_entity_poly.type
_entity_poly.pdbx_seq_one_letter_code
_entity_poly.pdbx_strand_id
1 'polypeptide(L)'
;MMARSYDAGSLVAPTLIAAYRATHYCVNGISPPFLLRVDEANPDLAKCHLAYGVRCSAFITAWNPGSRPTTEEENHAAQFRLEAMLRERGYRLIDGLGVDPTGQWAGEESFLVLGIDRDAACNAGRTFLQHGIVWSGADTMPRLLLLA
;
A
#
# COMPACT_ATOMS: atom_id res chain seq x y z
N MET A 1 9.58 -15.80 6.54
CA MET A 1 9.70 -14.64 5.76
C MET A 1 11.08 -14.04 5.90
N MET A 2 11.53 -13.50 4.96
CA MET A 2 12.76 -12.88 4.94
C MET A 2 12.74 -11.53 5.60
N ALA A 3 11.83 -11.30 6.55
CA ALA A 3 11.77 -10.05 7.28
C ALA A 3 13.13 -9.64 7.82
N ARG A 4 13.84 -10.61 8.41
CA ARG A 4 15.13 -10.32 8.98
C ARG A 4 16.16 -9.93 7.92
N SER A 5 16.15 -10.58 6.77
CA SER A 5 17.04 -10.22 5.67
C SER A 5 16.73 -8.83 5.14
N TYR A 6 15.46 -8.51 5.01
CA TYR A 6 15.05 -7.18 4.60
C TYR A 6 15.50 -6.14 5.58
N ASP A 7 15.25 -6.40 6.86
CA ASP A 7 15.57 -5.46 7.92
C ASP A 7 17.08 -5.17 7.95
N ALA A 8 17.89 -6.17 7.76
CA ALA A 8 19.34 -6.02 7.79
C ALA A 8 19.86 -5.17 6.62
N GLY A 9 19.17 -5.18 5.47
CA GLY A 9 19.60 -4.44 4.29
C GLY A 9 18.89 -3.12 4.09
N SER A 10 17.93 -2.77 4.94
CA SER A 10 17.07 -1.62 4.74
C SER A 10 17.51 -0.42 5.57
N LEU A 11 17.31 0.80 5.00
CA LEU A 11 17.45 2.06 5.73
C LEU A 11 16.20 2.40 6.54
N VAL A 12 15.15 1.61 6.42
CA VAL A 12 13.90 1.82 7.15
C VAL A 12 14.06 1.31 8.58
N ALA A 13 13.65 2.12 9.57
CA ALA A 13 13.78 1.75 10.98
C ALA A 13 12.97 0.48 11.30
N PRO A 14 13.52 -0.44 12.12
CA PRO A 14 12.81 -1.68 12.48
C PRO A 14 11.44 -1.45 13.11
N THR A 15 11.27 -0.39 13.89
CA THR A 15 9.98 -0.04 14.48
C THR A 15 8.94 0.31 13.42
N LEU A 16 9.36 0.98 12.35
CA LEU A 16 8.49 1.33 11.25
C LEU A 16 8.11 0.10 10.43
N ILE A 17 9.07 -0.81 10.21
CA ILE A 17 8.80 -2.08 9.54
C ILE A 17 7.76 -2.88 10.33
N ALA A 18 7.90 -2.94 11.66
CA ALA A 18 6.93 -3.62 12.52
C ALA A 18 5.54 -2.99 12.41
N ALA A 19 5.48 -1.65 12.35
CA ALA A 19 4.21 -0.94 12.16
C ALA A 19 3.55 -1.29 10.83
N TYR A 20 4.32 -1.34 9.74
CA TYR A 20 3.79 -1.74 8.44
C TYR A 20 3.22 -3.15 8.47
N ARG A 21 3.90 -4.08 9.16
CA ARG A 21 3.44 -5.48 9.26
C ARG A 21 2.19 -5.62 10.09
N ALA A 22 2.00 -4.77 11.09
CA ALA A 22 0.84 -4.80 11.97
C ALA A 22 -0.36 -4.07 11.39
N THR A 23 -0.17 -3.25 10.36
CA THR A 23 -1.22 -2.43 9.77
C THR A 23 -2.30 -3.28 9.11
N HIS A 24 -3.53 -2.82 9.25
CA HIS A 24 -4.67 -3.34 8.50
C HIS A 24 -4.86 -2.48 7.25
N TYR A 25 -4.68 -3.08 6.09
CA TYR A 25 -4.82 -2.38 4.81
C TYR A 25 -6.22 -2.61 4.28
N CYS A 26 -7.13 -1.70 4.61
CA CYS A 26 -8.55 -1.85 4.31
C CYS A 26 -8.82 -1.39 2.87
N VAL A 27 -9.42 -2.25 2.08
CA VAL A 27 -9.90 -1.94 0.73
C VAL A 27 -11.39 -1.69 0.87
N ASN A 28 -11.76 -0.41 0.99
CA ASN A 28 -13.12 -0.02 1.34
C ASN A 28 -13.91 0.64 0.21
N GLY A 29 -13.27 0.90 -0.93
CA GLY A 29 -13.93 1.45 -2.12
C GLY A 29 -14.64 0.40 -2.96
N ILE A 30 -14.89 -0.79 -2.43
CA ILE A 30 -15.56 -1.89 -3.09
C ILE A 30 -16.54 -2.54 -2.11
N SER A 31 -17.58 -3.18 -2.63
CA SER A 31 -18.59 -3.85 -1.81
C SER A 31 -18.64 -5.35 -2.13
N PRO A 32 -18.45 -6.23 -1.14
CA PRO A 32 -18.10 -5.94 0.23
C PRO A 32 -16.65 -5.50 0.37
N PRO A 33 -16.33 -4.67 1.38
CA PRO A 33 -14.94 -4.30 1.64
C PRO A 33 -14.15 -5.48 2.18
N PHE A 34 -12.83 -5.42 2.05
CA PHE A 34 -11.98 -6.47 2.60
C PHE A 34 -10.66 -5.89 3.09
N LEU A 35 -9.89 -6.73 3.78
CA LEU A 35 -8.70 -6.33 4.52
C LEU A 35 -7.50 -7.12 4.03
N LEU A 36 -6.39 -6.43 3.74
CA LEU A 36 -5.12 -7.07 3.45
C LEU A 36 -4.23 -7.06 4.68
N ARG A 37 -3.53 -8.17 4.92
CA ARG A 37 -2.49 -8.27 5.93
C ARG A 37 -1.21 -8.79 5.27
N VAL A 38 -0.09 -8.20 5.66
CA VAL A 38 1.22 -8.58 5.12
C VAL A 38 1.48 -10.06 5.41
N ASP A 39 1.92 -10.79 4.39
CA ASP A 39 2.28 -12.21 4.44
C ASP A 39 1.12 -13.15 4.77
N GLU A 40 -0.12 -12.71 4.58
CA GLU A 40 -1.30 -13.56 4.73
C GLU A 40 -2.02 -13.71 3.38
N ALA A 41 -2.20 -14.95 2.94
CA ALA A 41 -2.95 -15.23 1.72
C ALA A 41 -4.35 -14.61 1.81
N ASN A 42 -4.83 -14.04 0.71
CA ASN A 42 -6.05 -13.26 0.73
C ASN A 42 -7.03 -13.71 -0.37
N PRO A 43 -8.02 -14.55 -0.03
CA PRO A 43 -9.01 -14.99 -1.00
C PRO A 43 -9.87 -13.87 -1.57
N ASP A 44 -10.13 -12.82 -0.79
CA ASP A 44 -10.90 -11.67 -1.27
C ASP A 44 -10.12 -10.89 -2.33
N LEU A 45 -8.81 -10.74 -2.15
CA LEU A 45 -7.95 -10.13 -3.15
C LEU A 45 -7.92 -10.97 -4.43
N ALA A 46 -7.88 -12.30 -4.30
CA ALA A 46 -7.93 -13.19 -5.46
C ALA A 46 -9.21 -12.98 -6.27
N LYS A 47 -10.34 -12.86 -5.59
CA LYS A 47 -11.63 -12.57 -6.24
C LYS A 47 -11.61 -11.21 -6.92
N CYS A 48 -11.01 -10.21 -6.27
CA CYS A 48 -10.89 -8.87 -6.82
C CYS A 48 -10.03 -8.86 -8.10
N HIS A 49 -8.88 -9.52 -8.07
CA HIS A 49 -8.02 -9.63 -9.26
C HIS A 49 -8.76 -10.30 -10.41
N LEU A 50 -9.48 -11.38 -10.12
CA LEU A 50 -10.25 -12.09 -11.14
C LEU A 50 -11.35 -11.21 -11.72
N ALA A 51 -12.09 -10.50 -10.87
CA ALA A 51 -13.20 -9.64 -11.30
C ALA A 51 -12.72 -8.50 -12.21
N TYR A 52 -11.54 -7.96 -11.96
CA TYR A 52 -10.98 -6.85 -12.74
C TYR A 52 -10.04 -7.31 -13.87
N GLY A 53 -9.81 -8.60 -14.00
CA GLY A 53 -8.94 -9.13 -15.05
C GLY A 53 -7.48 -8.75 -14.89
N VAL A 54 -7.00 -8.64 -13.66
CA VAL A 54 -5.61 -8.29 -13.35
C VAL A 54 -4.92 -9.43 -12.60
N ARG A 55 -3.59 -9.43 -12.60
CA ARG A 55 -2.78 -10.47 -11.97
C ARG A 55 -1.89 -9.94 -10.84
N CYS A 56 -1.97 -8.65 -10.57
CA CYS A 56 -1.20 -8.01 -9.51
C CYS A 56 -1.88 -6.73 -9.09
N SER A 57 -1.49 -6.23 -7.93
CA SER A 57 -1.98 -4.95 -7.41
C SER A 57 -1.03 -4.46 -6.32
N ALA A 58 -1.15 -3.17 -5.98
CA ALA A 58 -0.37 -2.60 -4.88
C ALA A 58 -1.24 -1.66 -4.07
N PHE A 59 -1.06 -1.70 -2.75
CA PHE A 59 -1.67 -0.75 -1.83
C PHE A 59 -0.66 0.36 -1.59
N ILE A 60 -0.97 1.56 -2.07
CA ILE A 60 -0.05 2.69 -2.09
C ILE A 60 -0.73 3.91 -1.51
N THR A 61 0.05 4.69 -0.75
CA THR A 61 -0.39 5.98 -0.21
C THR A 61 0.64 7.06 -0.52
N ALA A 62 0.20 8.31 -0.49
CA ALA A 62 1.08 9.48 -0.48
C ALA A 62 1.03 10.19 0.88
N TRP A 63 0.37 9.60 1.87
CA TRP A 63 0.15 10.19 3.19
C TRP A 63 1.45 10.25 3.98
N ASN A 64 1.65 11.33 4.72
CA ASN A 64 2.83 11.53 5.57
C ASN A 64 4.15 11.21 4.86
N PRO A 65 4.53 11.97 3.81
CA PRO A 65 5.77 11.74 3.06
C PRO A 65 6.98 11.65 4.00
N GLY A 66 7.84 10.66 3.75
CA GLY A 66 9.02 10.41 4.58
C GLY A 66 8.68 9.87 5.96
N SER A 67 7.46 9.33 6.14
CA SER A 67 6.94 8.85 7.43
C SER A 67 6.92 9.95 8.49
N ARG A 68 6.80 11.20 8.07
CA ARG A 68 6.72 12.35 8.96
C ARG A 68 5.31 12.89 8.97
N PRO A 69 4.69 13.04 10.14
CA PRO A 69 3.38 13.66 10.22
C PRO A 69 3.39 15.04 9.57
N THR A 70 2.39 15.31 8.74
CA THR A 70 2.18 16.61 8.14
C THR A 70 0.71 16.98 8.26
N THR A 71 0.33 18.14 7.72
CA THR A 71 -1.05 18.59 7.82
C THR A 71 -1.97 17.71 6.98
N GLU A 72 -3.22 17.62 7.38
CA GLU A 72 -4.24 16.90 6.63
C GLU A 72 -4.39 17.48 5.22
N GLU A 73 -4.31 18.81 5.12
CA GLU A 73 -4.38 19.51 3.84
C GLU A 73 -3.24 19.09 2.90
N GLU A 74 -2.01 19.05 3.41
CA GLU A 74 -0.85 18.62 2.63
C GLU A 74 -0.97 17.15 2.22
N ASN A 75 -1.46 16.30 3.14
CA ASN A 75 -1.70 14.90 2.86
C ASN A 75 -2.75 14.70 1.76
N HIS A 76 -3.85 15.43 1.81
CA HIS A 76 -4.86 15.36 0.76
C HIS A 76 -4.32 15.82 -0.59
N ALA A 77 -3.50 16.88 -0.60
CA ALA A 77 -2.88 17.35 -1.83
C ALA A 77 -1.93 16.32 -2.44
N ALA A 78 -1.12 15.67 -1.60
CA ALA A 78 -0.22 14.61 -2.05
C ALA A 78 -1.00 13.41 -2.60
N GLN A 79 -2.06 13.02 -1.89
CA GLN A 79 -2.90 11.90 -2.31
C GLN A 79 -3.60 12.19 -3.64
N PHE A 80 -4.04 13.42 -3.84
CA PHE A 80 -4.63 13.86 -5.10
C PHE A 80 -3.63 13.75 -6.25
N ARG A 81 -2.37 14.16 -6.02
CA ARG A 81 -1.32 14.05 -7.03
C ARG A 81 -0.99 12.57 -7.36
N LEU A 82 -0.98 11.72 -6.35
CA LEU A 82 -0.80 10.28 -6.56
C LEU A 82 -1.93 9.71 -7.42
N GLU A 83 -3.16 10.04 -7.09
CA GLU A 83 -4.32 9.60 -7.87
C GLU A 83 -4.23 10.05 -9.33
N ALA A 84 -3.93 11.33 -9.56
CA ALA A 84 -3.83 11.87 -10.90
C ALA A 84 -2.75 11.16 -11.73
N MET A 85 -1.58 10.94 -11.12
CA MET A 85 -0.48 10.25 -11.79
C MET A 85 -0.86 8.82 -12.18
N LEU A 86 -1.47 8.08 -11.26
CA LEU A 86 -1.83 6.69 -11.51
C LEU A 86 -2.93 6.56 -12.57
N ARG A 87 -3.94 7.43 -12.52
CA ARG A 87 -5.01 7.42 -13.53
C ARG A 87 -4.49 7.83 -14.90
N GLU A 88 -3.58 8.79 -14.96
CA GLU A 88 -2.96 9.20 -16.21
C GLU A 88 -2.18 8.05 -16.86
N ARG A 89 -1.61 7.16 -16.04
CA ARG A 89 -0.92 5.96 -16.52
C ARG A 89 -1.87 4.81 -16.85
N GLY A 90 -3.17 5.00 -16.70
CA GLY A 90 -4.18 4.02 -17.09
C GLY A 90 -4.57 3.02 -16.02
N TYR A 91 -4.11 3.19 -14.78
CA TYR A 91 -4.47 2.26 -13.72
C TYR A 91 -5.87 2.54 -13.18
N ARG A 92 -6.58 1.47 -12.85
CA ARG A 92 -7.82 1.55 -12.08
C ARG A 92 -7.47 1.50 -10.59
N LEU A 93 -8.16 2.32 -9.80
CA LEU A 93 -7.91 2.50 -8.38
C LEU A 93 -9.16 2.13 -7.58
N ILE A 94 -8.95 1.50 -6.42
CA ILE A 94 -10.00 1.30 -5.43
C ILE A 94 -9.55 2.02 -4.16
N ASP A 95 -10.43 2.81 -3.57
CA ASP A 95 -10.10 3.54 -2.35
C ASP A 95 -9.80 2.58 -1.20
N GLY A 96 -8.82 2.96 -0.40
CA GLY A 96 -8.41 2.18 0.74
C GLY A 96 -8.03 3.07 1.92
N LEU A 97 -7.79 2.43 3.05
CA LEU A 97 -7.38 3.10 4.27
C LEU A 97 -6.42 2.20 5.04
N GLY A 98 -5.22 2.71 5.32
CA GLY A 98 -4.29 2.04 6.21
C GLY A 98 -4.67 2.34 7.66
N VAL A 99 -4.87 1.31 8.47
CA VAL A 99 -5.37 1.47 9.83
C VAL A 99 -4.45 0.79 10.82
N ASP A 100 -4.08 1.52 11.86
CA ASP A 100 -3.41 0.94 13.02
C ASP A 100 -4.47 0.28 13.91
N PRO A 101 -4.44 -1.06 14.07
CA PRO A 101 -5.43 -1.74 14.89
C PRO A 101 -5.34 -1.36 16.37
N THR A 102 -4.20 -0.80 16.82
CA THR A 102 -4.05 -0.33 18.21
C THR A 102 -4.53 1.10 18.40
N GLY A 103 -4.83 1.83 17.33
CA GLY A 103 -5.33 3.20 17.41
C GLY A 103 -4.28 4.25 17.74
N GLN A 104 -2.98 3.93 17.64
CA GLN A 104 -1.92 4.87 18.00
C GLN A 104 -1.71 5.96 16.95
N TRP A 105 -2.16 5.74 15.72
CA TRP A 105 -2.11 6.74 14.67
C TRP A 105 -3.39 6.71 13.85
N ALA A 106 -3.70 7.87 13.25
CA ALA A 106 -4.91 8.04 12.45
C ALA A 106 -4.83 7.27 11.14
N GLY A 107 -5.97 6.86 10.61
CA GLY A 107 -6.04 6.17 9.32
C GLY A 107 -5.42 7.00 8.21
N GLU A 108 -4.77 6.33 7.26
CA GLU A 108 -4.10 6.95 6.11
C GLU A 108 -4.80 6.57 4.82
N GLU A 109 -5.33 7.57 4.11
CA GLU A 109 -5.98 7.35 2.82
C GLU A 109 -5.00 6.75 1.82
N SER A 110 -5.45 5.76 1.10
CA SER A 110 -4.61 4.94 0.23
C SER A 110 -5.41 4.49 -1.00
N PHE A 111 -4.73 3.85 -1.94
CA PHE A 111 -5.39 3.21 -3.08
C PHE A 111 -4.90 1.77 -3.24
N LEU A 112 -5.81 0.87 -3.58
CA LEU A 112 -5.43 -0.39 -4.20
C LEU A 112 -5.33 -0.12 -5.70
N VAL A 113 -4.12 -0.23 -6.24
CA VAL A 113 -3.81 0.05 -7.64
C VAL A 113 -3.82 -1.25 -8.40
N LEU A 114 -4.81 -1.43 -9.27
CA LEU A 114 -5.02 -2.69 -9.98
C LEU A 114 -4.10 -2.80 -11.19
N GLY A 115 -3.44 -3.94 -11.32
CA GLY A 115 -2.62 -4.25 -12.49
C GLY A 115 -1.25 -3.61 -12.51
N ILE A 116 -0.81 -2.97 -11.44
CA ILE A 116 0.50 -2.34 -11.38
C ILE A 116 1.57 -3.40 -11.05
N ASP A 117 2.61 -3.48 -11.88
CA ASP A 117 3.70 -4.41 -11.61
C ASP A 117 4.59 -3.92 -10.46
N ARG A 118 5.46 -4.81 -10.01
CA ARG A 118 6.29 -4.56 -8.83
C ARG A 118 7.17 -3.33 -8.99
N ASP A 119 7.86 -3.20 -10.12
CA ASP A 119 8.80 -2.10 -10.34
C ASP A 119 8.07 -0.77 -10.44
N ALA A 120 6.97 -0.73 -11.18
CA ALA A 120 6.15 0.48 -11.30
C ALA A 120 5.57 0.89 -9.95
N ALA A 121 5.13 -0.08 -9.14
CA ALA A 121 4.61 0.18 -7.81
C ALA A 121 5.68 0.76 -6.89
N CYS A 122 6.88 0.19 -6.89
CA CYS A 122 8.00 0.71 -6.12
C CYS A 122 8.39 2.13 -6.54
N ASN A 123 8.41 2.40 -7.85
CA ASN A 123 8.71 3.73 -8.35
C ASN A 123 7.65 4.76 -7.93
N ALA A 124 6.38 4.38 -7.98
CA ALA A 124 5.30 5.25 -7.49
C ALA A 124 5.48 5.57 -6.00
N GLY A 125 5.76 4.56 -5.19
CA GLY A 125 6.00 4.76 -3.77
C GLY A 125 7.16 5.69 -3.49
N ARG A 126 8.27 5.52 -4.21
CA ARG A 126 9.44 6.39 -4.08
C ARG A 126 9.15 7.82 -4.50
N THR A 127 8.39 8.01 -5.57
CA THR A 127 8.01 9.35 -6.04
C THR A 127 7.27 10.13 -4.96
N PHE A 128 6.49 9.45 -4.14
CA PHE A 128 5.73 10.08 -3.06
C PHE A 128 6.39 9.88 -1.69
N LEU A 129 7.69 9.58 -1.67
CA LEU A 129 8.52 9.51 -0.46
C LEU A 129 8.01 8.51 0.57
N GLN A 130 7.46 7.40 0.11
CA GLN A 130 7.04 6.34 0.99
C GLN A 130 8.22 5.40 1.31
N HIS A 131 8.28 4.89 2.52
CA HIS A 131 9.30 3.93 2.93
C HIS A 131 8.91 2.49 2.63
N GLY A 132 7.65 2.25 2.34
CA GLY A 132 7.16 0.93 2.00
C GLY A 132 5.84 0.99 1.25
N ILE A 133 5.57 -0.07 0.52
CA ILE A 133 4.28 -0.33 -0.12
C ILE A 133 3.93 -1.79 0.11
N VAL A 134 2.68 -2.15 -0.15
CA VAL A 134 2.24 -3.55 -0.07
C VAL A 134 1.85 -3.99 -1.47
N TRP A 135 2.61 -4.93 -2.04
CA TRP A 135 2.38 -5.43 -3.39
C TRP A 135 1.97 -6.90 -3.36
N SER A 136 1.07 -7.27 -4.24
CA SER A 136 0.59 -8.65 -4.38
C SER A 136 0.67 -9.07 -5.84
N GLY A 137 1.27 -10.22 -6.06
CA GLY A 137 1.38 -10.82 -7.39
C GLY A 137 0.29 -11.86 -7.64
N ALA A 138 0.60 -12.81 -8.52
CA ALA A 138 -0.35 -13.83 -8.95
C ALA A 138 -0.83 -14.75 -7.81
N ASP A 139 -0.04 -14.91 -6.76
CA ASP A 139 -0.44 -15.71 -5.59
C ASP A 139 -1.38 -14.97 -4.64
N THR A 140 -1.66 -13.71 -4.90
CA THR A 140 -2.53 -12.84 -4.09
C THR A 140 -2.16 -12.79 -2.61
N MET A 141 -0.87 -12.94 -2.33
CA MET A 141 -0.34 -12.77 -0.99
C MET A 141 0.32 -11.40 -0.86
N PRO A 142 -0.25 -10.49 -0.06
CA PRO A 142 0.34 -9.16 0.14
C PRO A 142 1.74 -9.26 0.75
N ARG A 143 2.69 -8.56 0.13
CA ARG A 143 4.08 -8.51 0.61
C ARG A 143 4.52 -7.08 0.81
N LEU A 144 5.18 -6.83 1.93
CA LEU A 144 5.78 -5.53 2.21
C LEU A 144 7.05 -5.37 1.37
N LEU A 145 7.10 -4.31 0.58
CA LEU A 145 8.30 -3.94 -0.17
C LEU A 145 8.86 -2.65 0.44
N LEU A 146 10.10 -2.72 0.93
CA LEU A 146 10.78 -1.57 1.53
C LEU A 146 11.47 -0.78 0.42
N LEU A 147 11.32 0.54 0.47
CA LEU A 147 11.74 1.45 -0.62
C LEU A 147 12.94 2.33 -0.25
N ALA A 148 13.37 2.29 0.98
CA ALA A 148 14.51 3.09 1.43
C ALA A 148 15.64 2.22 1.96
#